data_cab84cd63ea349cd985c45e54fcd438a
#
_entry.id   cab84cd63ea349cd985c45e54fcd438a
#
_cell.length_a   1.000
_cell.length_b   1.000
_cell.length_c   1.000
_cell.angle_alpha   90.00
_cell.angle_beta   90.00
_cell.angle_gamma   90.00
#
_symmetry.space_group_name_H-M   'P 1'
#
loop_
_entity.id
_entity.type
_entity.pdbx_description
1 polymer ?
#
loop_
_entity_poly.entity_id
_entity_poly.type
_entity_poly.pdbx_seq_one_letter_code
_entity_poly.pdbx_strand_id
1 'polypeptide(L)'
;MMHCAFNPEVEKQLSRLQLALTQDSVWRTSVSLLKAAMPLDALIGIRYYGGRPMLLRTTHPVPDETAYLNGLVEAGLWWGETGERVPAVDIRRLSDIRDGSSLDDWRHFQEFLKPHGWRHLAGLLFWGDDGDFLGELTLHRTASQGDFSDEELTLLRRLHPHIGASVARLVKLDRRQSGRTALEKVLRCLPLRVVIVNWHGKVACKVTDKKYSDYINWHHVWAAMYGEQPPDSGNFTWLNSGSSS
;
A
#
# COMPACT_ATOMS: atom_id res chain seq x y z
N MET A 1 7.46 -22.02 24.97
CA MET A 1 7.45 -20.58 24.67
C MET A 1 6.06 -20.04 25.04
N MET A 2 5.96 -19.23 26.08
CA MET A 2 4.68 -18.57 26.41
C MET A 2 4.39 -17.55 25.30
N HIS A 3 3.36 -17.81 24.48
CA HIS A 3 2.77 -16.79 23.65
C HIS A 3 2.14 -15.76 24.58
N CYS A 4 2.86 -14.69 24.87
CA CYS A 4 2.25 -13.55 25.55
C CYS A 4 1.17 -13.00 24.60
N ALA A 5 -0.09 -13.18 24.95
CA ALA A 5 -1.22 -12.67 24.19
C ALA A 5 -1.11 -11.13 24.09
N PHE A 6 -1.57 -10.56 23.01
CA PHE A 6 -1.70 -9.10 22.92
C PHE A 6 -2.81 -8.63 23.87
N ASN A 7 -2.78 -7.35 24.22
CA ASN A 7 -3.93 -6.81 24.93
C ASN A 7 -5.19 -6.84 24.03
N PRO A 8 -6.41 -6.91 24.60
CA PRO A 8 -7.64 -7.09 23.83
C PRO A 8 -7.88 -6.02 22.74
N GLU A 9 -7.46 -4.77 22.97
CA GLU A 9 -7.63 -3.71 21.97
C GLU A 9 -6.67 -3.91 20.78
N VAL A 10 -5.44 -4.34 21.03
CA VAL A 10 -4.48 -4.71 19.96
C VAL A 10 -5.03 -5.87 19.13
N GLU A 11 -5.56 -6.93 19.76
CA GLU A 11 -6.16 -8.08 19.06
C GLU A 11 -7.35 -7.68 18.18
N LYS A 12 -8.20 -6.82 18.71
CA LYS A 12 -9.34 -6.25 17.95
C LYS A 12 -8.88 -5.46 16.74
N GLN A 13 -7.84 -4.63 16.87
CA GLN A 13 -7.31 -3.87 15.75
C GLN A 13 -6.59 -4.78 14.72
N LEU A 14 -5.89 -5.84 15.16
CA LEU A 14 -5.32 -6.85 14.26
C LEU A 14 -6.40 -7.53 13.42
N SER A 15 -7.52 -7.92 14.03
CA SER A 15 -8.65 -8.51 13.31
C SER A 15 -9.23 -7.56 12.27
N ARG A 16 -9.39 -6.27 12.61
CA ARG A 16 -9.83 -5.24 11.66
C ARG A 16 -8.85 -5.03 10.52
N LEU A 17 -7.54 -5.06 10.81
CA LEU A 17 -6.50 -4.89 9.83
C LEU A 17 -6.50 -6.02 8.77
N GLN A 18 -6.78 -7.25 9.20
CA GLN A 18 -6.93 -8.39 8.28
C GLN A 18 -8.10 -8.21 7.30
N LEU A 19 -9.17 -7.55 7.72
CA LEU A 19 -10.36 -7.29 6.89
C LEU A 19 -10.26 -6.00 6.06
N ALA A 20 -9.25 -5.17 6.30
CA ALA A 20 -9.09 -3.89 5.61
C ALA A 20 -8.68 -4.10 4.14
N LEU A 21 -9.46 -3.57 3.19
CA LEU A 21 -9.26 -3.72 1.74
C LEU A 21 -9.00 -2.40 1.02
N THR A 22 -9.05 -1.28 1.73
CA THR A 22 -8.78 0.05 1.16
C THR A 22 -7.59 0.68 1.86
N GLN A 23 -6.89 1.56 1.16
CA GLN A 23 -5.77 2.33 1.71
C GLN A 23 -6.17 3.09 2.99
N ASP A 24 -7.33 3.72 2.98
CA ASP A 24 -7.84 4.46 4.14
C ASP A 24 -8.12 3.55 5.34
N SER A 25 -8.73 2.37 5.10
CA SER A 25 -9.01 1.42 6.18
C SER A 25 -7.74 0.81 6.77
N VAL A 26 -6.75 0.46 5.93
CA VAL A 26 -5.45 -0.03 6.40
C VAL A 26 -4.73 1.05 7.21
N TRP A 27 -4.68 2.29 6.71
CA TRP A 27 -4.06 3.40 7.42
C TRP A 27 -4.70 3.63 8.81
N ARG A 28 -6.01 3.86 8.86
CA ARG A 28 -6.72 4.14 10.13
C ARG A 28 -6.55 3.00 11.12
N THR A 29 -6.64 1.77 10.65
CA THR A 29 -6.50 0.61 11.54
C THR A 29 -5.07 0.44 12.03
N SER A 30 -4.06 0.68 11.18
CA SER A 30 -2.65 0.66 11.60
C SER A 30 -2.36 1.75 12.63
N VAL A 31 -2.89 2.96 12.44
CA VAL A 31 -2.78 4.04 13.45
C VAL A 31 -3.41 3.62 14.78
N SER A 32 -4.63 3.08 14.73
CA SER A 32 -5.33 2.63 15.95
C SER A 32 -4.61 1.47 16.64
N LEU A 33 -4.07 0.53 15.86
CA LEU A 33 -3.30 -0.61 16.35
C LEU A 33 -2.04 -0.15 17.09
N LEU A 34 -1.25 0.71 16.46
CA LEU A 34 0.02 1.17 17.02
C LEU A 34 -0.19 2.07 18.25
N LYS A 35 -1.22 2.94 18.23
CA LYS A 35 -1.61 3.74 19.41
C LYS A 35 -2.19 2.92 20.56
N ALA A 36 -2.81 1.77 20.27
CA ALA A 36 -3.25 0.83 21.31
C ALA A 36 -2.10 0.00 21.89
N ALA A 37 -1.01 -0.19 21.11
CA ALA A 37 0.15 -0.96 21.51
C ALA A 37 1.13 -0.17 22.38
N MET A 38 1.28 1.14 22.12
CA MET A 38 2.27 1.99 22.79
C MET A 38 1.95 3.48 22.68
N PRO A 39 2.50 4.33 23.57
CA PRO A 39 2.38 5.78 23.46
C PRO A 39 3.02 6.30 22.16
N LEU A 40 2.27 7.05 21.36
CA LEU A 40 2.73 7.66 20.12
C LEU A 40 2.08 9.03 19.95
N ASP A 41 2.87 10.02 19.56
CA ASP A 41 2.36 11.33 19.22
C ASP A 41 1.86 11.35 17.79
N ALA A 42 2.73 11.03 16.85
CA ALA A 42 2.39 11.05 15.43
C ALA A 42 2.83 9.77 14.68
N LEU A 43 2.16 9.55 13.55
CA LEU A 43 2.52 8.55 12.55
C LEU A 43 2.52 9.20 11.17
N ILE A 44 3.52 8.85 10.36
CA ILE A 44 3.63 9.25 8.96
C ILE A 44 3.81 7.99 8.12
N GLY A 45 2.94 7.81 7.13
CA GLY A 45 3.04 6.74 6.14
C GLY A 45 3.67 7.25 4.86
N ILE A 46 4.73 6.61 4.42
CA ILE A 46 5.46 6.95 3.20
C ILE A 46 5.37 5.77 2.24
N ARG A 47 4.94 6.03 1.02
CA ARG A 47 4.91 5.05 -0.07
C ARG A 47 5.98 5.40 -1.09
N TYR A 48 6.51 4.35 -1.72
CA TYR A 48 7.42 4.49 -2.84
C TYR A 48 6.69 4.32 -4.17
N TYR A 49 6.90 5.23 -5.12
CA TYR A 49 6.31 5.13 -6.44
C TYR A 49 7.33 5.60 -7.51
N GLY A 50 7.63 4.71 -8.47
CA GLY A 50 8.52 5.03 -9.58
C GLY A 50 9.91 5.50 -9.15
N GLY A 51 10.47 4.93 -8.09
CA GLY A 51 11.79 5.29 -7.57
C GLY A 51 11.81 6.55 -6.69
N ARG A 52 10.63 7.12 -6.31
CA ARG A 52 10.55 8.34 -5.49
C ARG A 52 9.65 8.17 -4.28
N PRO A 53 10.05 8.70 -3.11
CA PRO A 53 9.19 8.73 -1.95
C PRO A 53 8.02 9.70 -2.18
N MET A 54 6.85 9.30 -1.70
CA MET A 54 5.66 10.14 -1.67
C MET A 54 5.08 10.10 -0.26
N LEU A 55 4.75 11.24 0.29
CA LEU A 55 3.97 11.28 1.52
C LEU A 55 2.60 10.72 1.24
N LEU A 56 2.23 9.68 1.96
CA LEU A 56 0.97 8.98 1.75
C LEU A 56 -0.11 9.50 2.70
N ARG A 57 0.21 9.53 3.99
CA ARG A 57 -0.71 9.89 5.07
C ARG A 57 0.06 10.33 6.30
N THR A 58 -0.54 11.25 7.06
CA THR A 58 0.01 11.68 8.35
C THR A 58 -1.12 11.91 9.35
N THR A 59 -0.82 11.71 10.63
CA THR A 59 -1.72 12.10 11.72
C THR A 59 -1.56 13.56 12.14
N HIS A 60 -0.48 14.23 11.69
CA HIS A 60 -0.20 15.65 11.91
C HIS A 60 0.15 16.34 10.59
N PRO A 61 -0.21 17.61 10.41
CA PRO A 61 0.17 18.35 9.21
C PRO A 61 1.69 18.41 9.04
N VAL A 62 2.15 18.15 7.82
CA VAL A 62 3.54 18.38 7.40
C VAL A 62 3.51 19.55 6.42
N PRO A 63 4.05 20.73 6.78
CA PRO A 63 3.91 21.93 5.98
C PRO A 63 4.54 21.85 4.59
N ASP A 64 5.69 21.18 4.47
CA ASP A 64 6.40 20.93 3.22
C ASP A 64 6.75 19.45 3.11
N GLU A 65 5.91 18.69 2.43
CA GLU A 65 6.09 17.25 2.24
C GLU A 65 7.38 16.93 1.49
N THR A 66 7.73 17.73 0.48
CA THR A 66 8.93 17.50 -0.34
C THR A 66 10.19 17.70 0.46
N ALA A 67 10.28 18.80 1.22
CA ALA A 67 11.43 19.07 2.08
C ALA A 67 11.54 18.06 3.23
N TYR A 68 10.39 17.60 3.79
CA TYR A 68 10.37 16.53 4.79
C TYR A 68 10.97 15.23 4.23
N LEU A 69 10.53 14.79 3.05
CA LEU A 69 11.01 13.56 2.43
C LEU A 69 12.50 13.66 2.05
N ASN A 70 12.94 14.79 1.49
CA ASN A 70 14.35 15.01 1.18
C ASN A 70 15.23 14.96 2.42
N GLY A 71 14.76 15.54 3.53
CA GLY A 71 15.49 15.50 4.79
C GLY A 71 15.63 14.09 5.38
N LEU A 72 14.66 13.20 5.16
CA LEU A 72 14.79 11.78 5.52
C LEU A 72 15.85 11.08 4.68
N VAL A 73 15.93 11.39 3.37
CA VAL A 73 16.97 10.86 2.47
C VAL A 73 18.36 11.34 2.92
N GLU A 74 18.54 12.64 3.10
CA GLU A 74 19.81 13.24 3.56
C GLU A 74 20.28 12.68 4.90
N ALA A 75 19.35 12.34 5.78
CA ALA A 75 19.65 11.75 7.07
C ALA A 75 20.09 10.28 7.02
N GLY A 76 20.06 9.64 5.86
CA GLY A 76 20.27 8.20 5.72
C GLY A 76 19.17 7.37 6.39
N LEU A 77 18.02 7.98 6.68
CA LEU A 77 16.83 7.29 7.21
C LEU A 77 15.95 6.74 6.08
N TRP A 78 16.29 7.13 4.85
CA TRP A 78 15.60 6.68 3.65
C TRP A 78 16.34 5.50 2.99
N TRP A 79 15.64 4.39 2.83
CA TRP A 79 16.23 3.13 2.34
C TRP A 79 15.84 2.80 0.91
N GLY A 80 14.92 3.53 0.33
CA GLY A 80 14.38 3.26 -1.00
C GLY A 80 15.34 3.54 -2.16
N GLU A 81 16.38 4.39 -1.98
CA GLU A 81 17.31 4.73 -3.06
C GLU A 81 18.43 3.70 -3.26
N THR A 82 18.84 2.99 -2.23
CA THR A 82 19.94 2.02 -2.38
C THR A 82 19.51 0.75 -3.11
N GLY A 83 18.20 0.50 -3.28
CA GLY A 83 17.69 -0.69 -3.93
C GLY A 83 18.09 -2.01 -3.26
N GLU A 84 18.99 -1.95 -2.32
CA GLU A 84 19.46 -3.12 -1.58
C GLU A 84 18.61 -3.30 -0.32
N ARG A 85 17.85 -4.39 -0.32
CA ARG A 85 17.27 -4.89 0.92
C ARG A 85 18.41 -5.20 1.88
N VAL A 86 18.58 -4.35 2.90
CA VAL A 86 19.48 -4.72 4.00
C VAL A 86 18.79 -5.88 4.73
N PRO A 87 19.34 -7.10 4.63
CA PRO A 87 18.70 -8.26 5.24
C PRO A 87 18.52 -8.00 6.74
N ALA A 88 17.35 -8.32 7.26
CA ALA A 88 16.99 -8.34 8.67
C ALA A 88 16.71 -6.99 9.37
N VAL A 89 16.55 -5.87 8.67
CA VAL A 89 16.20 -4.62 9.37
C VAL A 89 14.86 -4.07 8.86
N ASP A 90 13.78 -4.66 9.37
CA ASP A 90 12.43 -4.18 9.09
C ASP A 90 11.98 -3.07 10.07
N ILE A 91 12.72 -2.87 11.17
CA ILE A 91 12.42 -1.87 12.21
C ILE A 91 13.70 -1.20 12.65
N ARG A 92 13.67 0.13 12.71
CA ARG A 92 14.82 0.96 13.13
C ARG A 92 14.41 2.05 14.07
N ARG A 93 15.21 2.29 15.08
CA ARG A 93 15.10 3.43 15.98
C ARG A 93 16.15 4.46 15.60
N LEU A 94 15.81 5.75 15.64
CA LEU A 94 16.73 6.83 15.29
C LEU A 94 18.01 6.79 16.12
N SER A 95 17.90 6.51 17.41
CA SER A 95 19.05 6.40 18.33
C SER A 95 20.01 5.25 17.99
N ASP A 96 19.55 4.19 17.29
CA ASP A 96 20.43 3.11 16.83
C ASP A 96 21.25 3.50 15.59
N ILE A 97 20.80 4.50 14.83
CA ILE A 97 21.42 4.94 13.58
C ILE A 97 22.39 6.10 13.84
N ARG A 98 22.05 6.94 14.81
CA ARG A 98 22.82 8.15 15.14
C ARG A 98 23.45 8.03 16.52
N ASP A 99 24.40 7.12 16.63
CA ASP A 99 25.19 7.00 17.85
C ASP A 99 26.13 8.22 18.00
N GLY A 100 25.94 8.96 19.10
CA GLY A 100 26.81 10.04 19.51
C GLY A 100 26.74 11.38 18.75
N SER A 101 25.91 11.50 17.70
CA SER A 101 25.71 12.79 17.03
C SER A 101 24.57 13.58 17.67
N SER A 102 24.80 14.91 17.87
CA SER A 102 23.73 15.79 18.37
C SER A 102 22.58 15.84 17.36
N LEU A 103 21.35 15.60 17.82
CA LEU A 103 20.16 15.82 17.00
C LEU A 103 20.00 17.30 16.62
N ASP A 104 20.49 18.18 17.46
CA ASP A 104 20.40 19.63 17.25
C ASP A 104 21.23 20.12 16.06
N ASP A 105 22.24 19.37 15.61
CA ASP A 105 23.02 19.68 14.40
C ASP A 105 22.35 19.16 13.13
N TRP A 106 21.29 18.38 13.26
CA TRP A 106 20.61 17.78 12.13
C TRP A 106 19.51 18.72 11.59
N ARG A 107 19.69 19.19 10.36
CA ARG A 107 18.78 20.13 9.69
C ARG A 107 17.33 19.63 9.68
N HIS A 108 17.11 18.37 9.31
CA HIS A 108 15.76 17.78 9.29
C HIS A 108 15.11 17.80 10.69
N PHE A 109 15.87 17.55 11.75
CA PHE A 109 15.36 17.68 13.12
C PHE A 109 14.94 19.11 13.43
N GLN A 110 15.75 20.10 13.10
CA GLN A 110 15.46 21.51 13.38
C GLN A 110 14.23 22.01 12.59
N GLU A 111 14.14 21.63 11.31
CA GLU A 111 13.10 22.13 10.42
C GLU A 111 11.76 21.38 10.58
N PHE A 112 11.78 20.09 10.85
CA PHE A 112 10.55 19.26 10.81
C PHE A 112 10.21 18.58 12.14
N LEU A 113 11.17 18.06 12.88
CA LEU A 113 10.84 17.32 14.10
C LEU A 113 10.65 18.22 15.31
N LYS A 114 11.59 19.14 15.51
CA LYS A 114 11.60 20.06 16.66
C LYS A 114 10.36 20.97 16.74
N PRO A 115 9.85 21.56 15.64
CA PRO A 115 8.63 22.37 15.68
C PRO A 115 7.40 21.62 16.19
N HIS A 116 7.35 20.29 16.00
CA HIS A 116 6.30 19.43 16.51
C HIS A 116 6.59 18.86 17.91
N GLY A 117 7.75 19.19 18.49
CA GLY A 117 8.22 18.61 19.75
C GLY A 117 8.67 17.14 19.63
N TRP A 118 8.80 16.62 18.43
CA TRP A 118 9.24 15.24 18.19
C TRP A 118 10.74 15.11 18.38
N ARG A 119 11.14 14.15 19.19
CA ARG A 119 12.55 13.90 19.50
C ARG A 119 12.98 12.47 19.19
N HIS A 120 12.07 11.53 19.23
CA HIS A 120 12.34 10.11 19.02
C HIS A 120 11.53 9.61 17.82
N LEU A 121 12.16 8.77 17.03
CA LEU A 121 11.60 8.22 15.80
C LEU A 121 11.92 6.74 15.69
N ALA A 122 10.94 5.96 15.25
CA ALA A 122 11.14 4.59 14.80
C ALA A 122 10.48 4.39 13.43
N GLY A 123 11.19 3.73 12.51
CA GLY A 123 10.71 3.38 11.18
C GLY A 123 10.35 1.90 11.10
N LEU A 124 9.20 1.58 10.51
CA LEU A 124 8.78 0.24 10.11
C LEU A 124 8.82 0.16 8.59
N LEU A 125 9.73 -0.64 8.06
CA LEU A 125 9.93 -0.78 6.61
C LEU A 125 9.22 -2.03 6.09
N PHE A 126 8.54 -1.91 4.96
CA PHE A 126 7.78 -2.99 4.36
C PHE A 126 8.33 -3.35 2.99
N TRP A 127 8.53 -4.65 2.77
CA TRP A 127 9.07 -5.21 1.54
C TRP A 127 8.09 -6.21 0.93
N GLY A 128 8.08 -6.28 -0.40
CA GLY A 128 7.33 -7.29 -1.14
C GLY A 128 8.06 -8.63 -1.17
N ASP A 129 7.34 -9.68 -1.60
CA ASP A 129 7.89 -11.02 -1.77
C ASP A 129 9.03 -11.05 -2.83
N ASP A 130 8.99 -10.12 -3.78
CA ASP A 130 9.97 -9.89 -4.84
C ASP A 130 11.18 -9.03 -4.40
N GLY A 131 11.19 -8.57 -3.14
CA GLY A 131 12.21 -7.69 -2.60
C GLY A 131 11.96 -6.20 -2.88
N ASP A 132 10.90 -5.86 -3.59
CA ASP A 132 10.51 -4.45 -3.83
C ASP A 132 10.17 -3.74 -2.52
N PHE A 133 10.67 -2.52 -2.36
CA PHE A 133 10.28 -1.67 -1.24
C PHE A 133 8.85 -1.18 -1.42
N LEU A 134 7.98 -1.49 -0.48
CA LEU A 134 6.55 -1.15 -0.54
C LEU A 134 6.23 0.17 0.15
N GLY A 135 6.99 0.53 1.17
CA GLY A 135 6.77 1.75 1.93
C GLY A 135 7.26 1.65 3.38
N GLU A 136 7.00 2.71 4.12
CA GLU A 136 7.44 2.87 5.50
C GLU A 136 6.33 3.51 6.34
N LEU A 137 6.29 3.15 7.62
CA LEU A 137 5.59 3.90 8.66
C LEU A 137 6.62 4.47 9.63
N THR A 138 6.67 5.78 9.76
CA THR A 138 7.47 6.45 10.78
C THR A 138 6.62 6.79 12.00
N LEU A 139 7.10 6.39 13.15
CA LEU A 139 6.49 6.59 14.46
C LEU A 139 7.24 7.70 15.18
N HIS A 140 6.53 8.68 15.70
CA HIS A 140 7.15 9.85 16.35
C HIS A 140 6.70 9.95 17.80
N ARG A 141 7.64 10.33 18.65
CA ARG A 141 7.44 10.63 20.08
C ARG A 141 8.05 11.95 20.46
N THR A 142 7.40 12.62 21.42
CA THR A 142 7.95 13.79 22.08
C THR A 142 9.06 13.41 23.06
N ALA A 143 9.84 14.39 23.48
CA ALA A 143 10.86 14.17 24.51
C ALA A 143 10.28 13.61 25.82
N SER A 144 9.07 14.03 26.20
CA SER A 144 8.41 13.57 27.43
C SER A 144 7.95 12.12 27.38
N GLN A 145 7.71 11.57 26.19
CA GLN A 145 7.34 10.16 26.01
C GLN A 145 8.55 9.23 26.07
N GLY A 146 9.76 9.78 25.93
CA GLY A 146 10.99 9.00 25.89
C GLY A 146 11.19 8.23 24.58
N ASP A 147 12.36 7.60 24.45
CA ASP A 147 12.68 6.77 23.29
C ASP A 147 11.95 5.43 23.32
N PHE A 148 11.93 4.73 22.20
CA PHE A 148 11.38 3.39 22.07
C PHE A 148 12.25 2.38 22.82
N SER A 149 11.68 1.68 23.79
CA SER A 149 12.41 0.65 24.54
C SER A 149 12.58 -0.63 23.70
N ASP A 150 13.48 -1.52 24.13
CA ASP A 150 13.73 -2.79 23.45
C ASP A 150 12.51 -3.73 23.54
N GLU A 151 11.72 -3.63 24.61
CA GLU A 151 10.44 -4.33 24.74
C GLU A 151 9.42 -3.84 23.73
N GLU A 152 9.36 -2.51 23.52
CA GLU A 152 8.47 -1.90 22.51
C GLU A 152 8.93 -2.25 21.09
N LEU A 153 10.23 -2.25 20.81
CA LEU A 153 10.76 -2.73 19.53
C LEU A 153 10.42 -4.22 19.31
N THR A 154 10.47 -5.02 20.36
CA THR A 154 10.04 -6.43 20.29
C THR A 154 8.55 -6.55 19.99
N LEU A 155 7.71 -5.72 20.58
CA LEU A 155 6.29 -5.64 20.28
C LEU A 155 6.07 -5.21 18.84
N LEU A 156 6.77 -4.19 18.36
CA LEU A 156 6.72 -3.75 16.97
C LEU A 156 7.12 -4.88 16.00
N ARG A 157 8.17 -5.66 16.28
CA ARG A 157 8.56 -6.84 15.47
C ARG A 157 7.45 -7.88 15.39
N ARG A 158 6.64 -8.03 16.43
CA ARG A 158 5.48 -8.93 16.42
C ARG A 158 4.30 -8.37 15.62
N LEU A 159 4.09 -7.07 15.61
CA LEU A 159 3.02 -6.39 14.86
C LEU A 159 3.37 -6.18 13.39
N HIS A 160 4.65 -6.00 13.07
CA HIS A 160 5.16 -5.69 11.74
C HIS A 160 4.66 -6.65 10.64
N PRO A 161 4.67 -7.99 10.78
CA PRO A 161 4.20 -8.90 9.74
C PRO A 161 2.71 -8.71 9.40
N HIS A 162 1.88 -8.35 10.38
CA HIS A 162 0.45 -8.13 10.16
C HIS A 162 0.17 -6.85 9.37
N ILE A 163 0.90 -5.78 9.70
CA ILE A 163 0.81 -4.52 8.95
C ILE A 163 1.38 -4.74 7.54
N GLY A 164 2.55 -5.36 7.43
CA GLY A 164 3.21 -5.66 6.16
C GLY A 164 2.35 -6.48 5.21
N ALA A 165 1.69 -7.53 5.70
CA ALA A 165 0.76 -8.33 4.91
C ALA A 165 -0.41 -7.49 4.36
N SER A 166 -0.91 -6.52 5.15
CA SER A 166 -1.98 -5.63 4.73
C SER A 166 -1.50 -4.61 3.68
N VAL A 167 -0.30 -4.06 3.85
CA VAL A 167 0.36 -3.18 2.86
C VAL A 167 0.61 -3.93 1.56
N ALA A 168 1.20 -5.13 1.62
CA ALA A 168 1.47 -5.96 0.43
C ALA A 168 0.18 -6.31 -0.33
N ARG A 169 -0.90 -6.63 0.39
CA ARG A 169 -2.23 -6.87 -0.21
C ARG A 169 -2.74 -5.65 -0.96
N LEU A 170 -2.64 -4.44 -0.37
CA LEU A 170 -3.04 -3.21 -1.05
C LEU A 170 -2.23 -2.96 -2.31
N VAL A 171 -0.91 -3.13 -2.26
CA VAL A 171 -0.04 -2.93 -3.43
C VAL A 171 -0.41 -3.92 -4.54
N LYS A 172 -0.67 -5.19 -4.20
CA LYS A 172 -1.13 -6.19 -5.18
C LYS A 172 -2.48 -5.82 -5.81
N LEU A 173 -3.43 -5.30 -5.02
CA LEU A 173 -4.73 -4.84 -5.53
C LEU A 173 -4.57 -3.61 -6.44
N ASP A 174 -3.76 -2.65 -6.05
CA ASP A 174 -3.49 -1.43 -6.80
C ASP A 174 -2.77 -1.71 -8.13
N ARG A 175 -1.74 -2.58 -8.12
CA ARG A 175 -1.06 -3.03 -9.35
C ARG A 175 -2.04 -3.71 -10.32
N ARG A 176 -2.95 -4.56 -9.83
CA ARG A 176 -3.98 -5.21 -10.66
C ARG A 176 -4.96 -4.18 -11.25
N GLN A 177 -5.42 -3.24 -10.44
CA GLN A 177 -6.32 -2.18 -10.89
C GLN A 177 -5.66 -1.27 -11.93
N SER A 178 -4.42 -0.84 -11.67
CA SER A 178 -3.65 0.01 -12.56
C SER A 178 -3.34 -0.69 -13.88
N GLY A 179 -2.96 -1.97 -13.83
CA GLY A 179 -2.73 -2.79 -15.02
C GLY A 179 -4.00 -2.93 -15.87
N ARG A 180 -5.13 -3.18 -15.24
CA ARG A 180 -6.43 -3.22 -15.93
C ARG A 180 -6.78 -1.88 -16.59
N THR A 181 -6.64 -0.78 -15.86
CA THR A 181 -6.93 0.57 -16.39
C THR A 181 -5.99 0.94 -17.54
N ALA A 182 -4.70 0.62 -17.43
CA ALA A 182 -3.74 0.83 -18.51
C ALA A 182 -4.09 0.03 -19.76
N LEU A 183 -4.42 -1.26 -19.58
CA LEU A 183 -4.86 -2.12 -20.68
C LEU A 183 -6.12 -1.57 -21.36
N GLU A 184 -7.13 -1.16 -20.57
CA GLU A 184 -8.35 -0.55 -21.12
C GLU A 184 -8.05 0.73 -21.91
N LYS A 185 -7.11 1.57 -21.44
CA LYS A 185 -6.68 2.77 -22.17
C LYS A 185 -6.00 2.42 -23.50
N VAL A 186 -5.06 1.46 -23.48
CA VAL A 186 -4.38 1.01 -24.70
C VAL A 186 -5.38 0.43 -25.69
N LEU A 187 -6.28 -0.45 -25.23
CA LEU A 187 -7.29 -1.05 -26.07
C LEU A 187 -8.23 0.00 -26.72
N ARG A 188 -8.53 1.09 -26.00
CA ARG A 188 -9.34 2.21 -26.55
C ARG A 188 -8.61 2.99 -27.64
N CYS A 189 -7.28 3.02 -27.65
CA CYS A 189 -6.47 3.68 -28.67
C CYS A 189 -6.30 2.83 -29.94
N LEU A 190 -6.59 1.53 -29.88
CA LEU A 190 -6.50 0.66 -31.05
C LEU A 190 -7.70 0.84 -31.97
N PRO A 191 -7.51 0.91 -33.31
CA PRO A 191 -8.61 0.95 -34.28
C PRO A 191 -9.29 -0.41 -34.41
N LEU A 192 -9.34 -1.17 -33.36
CA LEU A 192 -9.85 -2.53 -33.30
C LEU A 192 -10.93 -2.64 -32.22
N ARG A 193 -11.88 -3.53 -32.47
CA ARG A 193 -12.86 -3.91 -31.46
C ARG A 193 -12.30 -5.08 -30.66
N VAL A 194 -12.19 -4.89 -29.36
CA VAL A 194 -11.61 -5.90 -28.48
C VAL A 194 -12.63 -6.30 -27.43
N VAL A 195 -12.84 -7.59 -27.31
CA VAL A 195 -13.59 -8.20 -26.20
C VAL A 195 -12.66 -9.18 -25.52
N ILE A 196 -12.38 -8.94 -24.24
CA ILE A 196 -11.62 -9.87 -23.42
C ILE A 196 -12.61 -10.65 -22.58
N VAL A 197 -12.55 -11.96 -22.68
CA VAL A 197 -13.33 -12.88 -21.84
C VAL A 197 -12.40 -13.61 -20.89
N ASN A 198 -12.88 -13.91 -19.71
CA ASN A 198 -12.12 -14.73 -18.77
C ASN A 198 -12.26 -16.23 -19.16
N TRP A 199 -11.52 -17.07 -18.47
CA TRP A 199 -11.49 -18.52 -18.70
C TRP A 199 -12.86 -19.24 -18.45
N HIS A 200 -13.83 -18.54 -17.84
CA HIS A 200 -15.22 -18.99 -17.74
C HIS A 200 -16.12 -18.46 -18.89
N GLY A 201 -15.56 -17.81 -19.90
CA GLY A 201 -16.33 -17.21 -21.00
C GLY A 201 -17.04 -15.91 -20.64
N LYS A 202 -16.86 -15.35 -19.41
CA LYS A 202 -17.45 -14.07 -19.03
C LYS A 202 -16.65 -12.91 -19.55
N VAL A 203 -17.32 -11.91 -20.09
CA VAL A 203 -16.69 -10.68 -20.59
C VAL A 203 -16.00 -9.96 -19.43
N ALA A 204 -14.68 -9.85 -19.50
CA ALA A 204 -13.87 -9.13 -18.53
C ALA A 204 -13.65 -7.67 -18.93
N CYS A 205 -13.55 -7.40 -20.25
CA CYS A 205 -13.40 -6.06 -20.79
C CYS A 205 -14.03 -6.02 -22.19
N LYS A 206 -14.74 -4.91 -22.50
CA LYS A 206 -15.32 -4.66 -23.83
C LYS A 206 -14.95 -3.25 -24.26
N VAL A 207 -14.18 -3.15 -25.33
CA VAL A 207 -13.85 -1.89 -25.99
C VAL A 207 -14.47 -1.91 -27.38
N THR A 208 -15.66 -1.32 -27.49
CA THR A 208 -16.38 -1.22 -28.75
C THR A 208 -17.01 0.16 -28.83
N ASP A 209 -17.02 0.77 -30.01
CA ASP A 209 -17.90 1.90 -30.26
C ASP A 209 -19.36 1.44 -30.08
N LYS A 210 -20.17 2.25 -29.41
CA LYS A 210 -21.59 1.97 -29.15
C LYS A 210 -22.33 1.52 -30.41
N LYS A 211 -21.93 2.05 -31.58
CA LYS A 211 -22.53 1.83 -32.88
C LYS A 211 -22.38 0.39 -33.43
N TYR A 212 -21.51 -0.41 -32.85
CA TYR A 212 -21.14 -1.71 -33.41
C TYR A 212 -21.19 -2.89 -32.42
N SER A 213 -21.74 -2.68 -31.23
CA SER A 213 -21.82 -3.74 -30.22
C SER A 213 -22.74 -4.89 -30.65
N ASP A 214 -23.68 -4.58 -31.56
CA ASP A 214 -24.72 -5.52 -32.01
C ASP A 214 -24.26 -6.50 -33.11
N TYR A 215 -23.04 -6.27 -33.67
CA TYR A 215 -22.49 -7.07 -34.76
C TYR A 215 -21.39 -8.07 -34.34
N ILE A 216 -21.16 -8.26 -33.04
CA ILE A 216 -20.17 -9.26 -32.62
C ILE A 216 -20.84 -10.65 -32.71
N ASN A 217 -20.35 -11.44 -33.65
CA ASN A 217 -20.77 -12.82 -33.73
C ASN A 217 -20.06 -13.65 -32.65
N TRP A 218 -20.73 -13.85 -31.55
CA TRP A 218 -20.24 -14.60 -30.41
C TRP A 218 -19.88 -16.05 -30.71
N HIS A 219 -20.51 -16.66 -31.70
CA HIS A 219 -20.17 -18.01 -32.16
C HIS A 219 -18.77 -18.09 -32.72
N HIS A 220 -18.32 -17.05 -33.47
CA HIS A 220 -16.93 -17.01 -33.96
C HIS A 220 -15.92 -16.75 -32.85
N VAL A 221 -16.27 -15.94 -31.85
CA VAL A 221 -15.39 -15.69 -30.68
C VAL A 221 -15.22 -16.98 -29.88
N TRP A 222 -16.32 -17.72 -29.68
CA TRP A 222 -16.29 -18.99 -28.96
C TRP A 222 -15.47 -20.06 -29.72
N ALA A 223 -15.73 -20.23 -31.00
CA ALA A 223 -15.02 -21.20 -31.84
C ALA A 223 -13.53 -20.92 -31.92
N ALA A 224 -13.11 -19.61 -31.96
CA ALA A 224 -11.71 -19.22 -31.95
C ALA A 224 -11.02 -19.51 -30.59
N MET A 225 -11.76 -19.52 -29.49
CA MET A 225 -11.19 -19.72 -28.14
C MET A 225 -11.12 -21.19 -27.74
N TYR A 226 -12.09 -22.01 -28.12
CA TYR A 226 -12.25 -23.37 -27.61
C TYR A 226 -12.16 -24.46 -28.67
N GLY A 227 -12.08 -24.11 -29.94
CA GLY A 227 -12.00 -25.08 -31.07
C GLY A 227 -13.25 -25.91 -31.26
N GLU A 228 -14.34 -25.62 -30.54
CA GLU A 228 -15.60 -26.38 -30.57
C GLU A 228 -16.80 -25.45 -30.83
N GLN A 229 -17.90 -26.01 -31.24
CA GLN A 229 -19.13 -25.24 -31.34
C GLN A 229 -19.62 -24.85 -29.92
N PRO A 230 -20.12 -23.62 -29.73
CA PRO A 230 -20.65 -23.19 -28.44
C PRO A 230 -21.84 -24.09 -28.05
N PRO A 231 -22.00 -24.40 -26.76
CA PRO A 231 -23.18 -25.15 -26.29
C PRO A 231 -24.44 -24.40 -26.71
N ASP A 232 -25.46 -25.16 -27.09
CA ASP A 232 -26.74 -24.65 -27.62
C ASP A 232 -27.22 -23.41 -26.86
N SER A 233 -27.63 -22.42 -27.62
CA SER A 233 -27.92 -21.04 -27.23
C SER A 233 -29.07 -20.83 -26.24
N GLY A 234 -29.51 -21.86 -25.53
CA GLY A 234 -30.62 -21.78 -24.57
C GLY A 234 -30.37 -20.93 -23.32
N ASN A 235 -29.10 -20.58 -23.01
CA ASN A 235 -28.75 -19.89 -21.78
C ASN A 235 -28.02 -18.52 -21.96
N PHE A 236 -27.97 -18.00 -23.18
CA PHE A 236 -27.43 -16.65 -23.39
C PHE A 236 -28.59 -15.64 -23.43
N THR A 237 -28.90 -15.08 -22.29
CA THR A 237 -29.79 -13.92 -22.22
C THR A 237 -29.07 -12.72 -22.84
N TRP A 238 -29.47 -12.34 -24.03
CA TRP A 238 -29.07 -11.07 -24.66
C TRP A 238 -29.67 -9.94 -23.84
N LEU A 239 -28.86 -9.21 -23.11
CA LEU A 239 -29.31 -7.93 -22.59
C LEU A 239 -29.38 -6.94 -23.76
N ASN A 240 -30.47 -6.99 -24.50
CA ASN A 240 -30.88 -5.88 -25.34
C ASN A 240 -31.22 -4.72 -24.43
N SER A 241 -30.33 -3.76 -24.31
CA SER A 241 -30.68 -2.43 -23.78
C SER A 241 -31.60 -1.81 -24.81
N GLY A 242 -32.91 -1.97 -24.57
CA GLY A 242 -33.95 -1.38 -25.37
C GLY A 242 -33.71 0.11 -25.54
N SER A 243 -33.72 0.52 -26.78
CA SER A 243 -34.01 1.85 -27.19
C SER A 243 -35.39 2.23 -26.70
N SER A 244 -35.48 3.12 -25.75
CA SER A 244 -36.71 3.89 -25.53
C SER A 244 -36.43 5.31 -26.00
N SER A 245 -37.23 5.64 -26.98
CA SER A 245 -37.54 6.95 -27.58
C SER A 245 -37.31 8.17 -26.68
#